data_22e4ace406221503f4837364b5a837f8
#
_entry.id   22e4ace406221503f4837364b5a837f8
#
_cell.length_a   1.000
_cell.length_b   1.000
_cell.length_c   1.000
_cell.angle_alpha   90.00
_cell.angle_beta   90.00
_cell.angle_gamma   90.00
#
_symmetry.space_group_name_H-M   'P 1'
#
loop_
_entity.id
_entity.type
_entity.pdbx_description
1 polymer ?
#
loop_
_entity_poly.entity_id
_entity_poly.type
_entity_poly.pdbx_seq_one_letter_code
_entity_poly.pdbx_strand_id
1 'polypeptide(L)'
;MSETRFTERAQAALRLAQECSAELGHGYVGSEHLLLGLAREGKGVAAKVLQSAGLEPESLKAAIARMVGVGAPGGAPSQGLTPRCKKIIELSLTEAARLGHHYVGTEHLLLGILLSLIHISEPT
;
A
#
# COMPACT_ATOMS: atom_id res chain seq x y z
N MET A 1 16.79 -15.56 -16.71
CA MET A 1 16.64 -14.74 -15.50
C MET A 1 15.18 -14.45 -15.28
N SER A 2 14.70 -14.82 -14.14
CA SER A 2 13.29 -14.58 -13.83
C SER A 2 13.15 -13.20 -13.21
N GLU A 3 12.21 -12.45 -13.70
CA GLU A 3 11.88 -11.16 -13.13
C GLU A 3 10.61 -11.28 -12.34
N THR A 4 10.64 -10.75 -11.13
CA THR A 4 9.44 -10.69 -10.34
C THR A 4 8.57 -9.56 -10.85
N ARG A 5 7.33 -9.86 -11.14
CA ARG A 5 6.41 -8.90 -11.71
C ARG A 5 5.27 -8.62 -10.75
N PHE A 6 4.85 -7.37 -10.72
CA PHE A 6 3.65 -7.01 -9.99
C PHE A 6 2.43 -7.48 -10.78
N THR A 7 1.51 -8.13 -10.09
CA THR A 7 0.27 -8.56 -10.73
C THR A 7 -0.55 -7.35 -11.14
N GLU A 8 -1.55 -7.56 -12.00
CA GLU A 8 -2.43 -6.48 -12.41
C GLU A 8 -3.14 -5.86 -11.21
N ARG A 9 -3.56 -6.70 -10.26
CA ARG A 9 -4.23 -6.19 -9.06
C ARG A 9 -3.28 -5.40 -8.18
N ALA A 10 -2.02 -5.84 -8.06
CA ALA A 10 -1.03 -5.08 -7.31
C ALA A 10 -0.75 -3.74 -7.99
N GLN A 11 -0.64 -3.73 -9.31
CA GLN A 11 -0.45 -2.49 -10.05
C GLN A 11 -1.65 -1.56 -9.87
N ALA A 12 -2.85 -2.12 -9.89
CA ALA A 12 -4.06 -1.34 -9.66
C ALA A 12 -4.05 -0.71 -8.26
N ALA A 13 -3.64 -1.49 -7.25
CA ALA A 13 -3.57 -0.97 -5.89
C ALA A 13 -2.58 0.19 -5.78
N LEU A 14 -1.42 0.05 -6.44
CA LEU A 14 -0.42 1.11 -6.44
C LEU A 14 -0.93 2.37 -7.14
N ARG A 15 -1.65 2.20 -8.24
CA ARG A 15 -2.26 3.33 -8.94
C ARG A 15 -3.33 4.00 -8.08
N LEU A 16 -4.17 3.18 -7.43
CA LEU A 16 -5.20 3.71 -6.54
C LEU A 16 -4.60 4.43 -5.34
N ALA A 17 -3.44 3.98 -4.86
CA ALA A 17 -2.74 4.66 -3.79
C ALA A 17 -2.39 6.10 -4.18
N GLN A 18 -1.95 6.29 -5.41
CA GLN A 18 -1.64 7.63 -5.91
C GLN A 18 -2.90 8.49 -6.00
N GLU A 19 -4.00 7.89 -6.45
CA GLU A 19 -5.27 8.61 -6.53
C GLU A 19 -5.76 9.01 -5.15
N CYS A 20 -5.61 8.13 -4.18
CA CYS A 20 -6.01 8.43 -2.80
C CYS A 20 -5.21 9.60 -2.24
N SER A 21 -3.91 9.60 -2.48
CA SER A 21 -3.07 10.71 -2.03
C SER A 21 -3.53 12.03 -2.64
N ALA A 22 -3.83 12.01 -3.93
CA ALA A 22 -4.31 13.23 -4.61
C ALA A 22 -5.64 13.70 -4.05
N GLU A 23 -6.57 12.77 -3.80
CA GLU A 23 -7.87 13.10 -3.22
C GLU A 23 -7.73 13.75 -1.85
N LEU A 24 -6.79 13.26 -1.05
CA LEU A 24 -6.59 13.78 0.30
C LEU A 24 -5.72 15.04 0.33
N GLY A 25 -5.20 15.44 -0.82
CA GLY A 25 -4.36 16.62 -0.89
C GLY A 25 -2.99 16.44 -0.29
N HIS A 26 -2.50 15.22 -0.24
CA HIS A 26 -1.16 14.93 0.23
C HIS A 26 -0.21 14.93 -0.95
N GLY A 27 0.99 15.46 -0.78
CA GLY A 27 1.94 15.57 -1.88
C GLY A 27 2.83 14.35 -2.06
N TYR A 28 2.52 13.26 -1.38
CA TYR A 28 3.34 12.06 -1.34
C TYR A 28 2.47 10.82 -1.30
N VAL A 29 3.07 9.66 -1.61
CA VAL A 29 2.37 8.37 -1.45
C VAL A 29 3.05 7.63 -0.30
N GLY A 30 2.34 7.54 0.81
CA GLY A 30 2.84 6.85 2.00
C GLY A 30 2.19 5.50 2.18
N SER A 31 2.57 4.83 3.27
CA SER A 31 2.02 3.52 3.58
C SER A 31 0.51 3.56 3.79
N GLU A 32 -0.01 4.66 4.34
CA GLU A 32 -1.44 4.81 4.54
C GLU A 32 -2.19 4.85 3.20
N HIS A 33 -1.60 5.49 2.20
CA HIS A 33 -2.21 5.54 0.87
C HIS A 33 -2.15 4.17 0.20
N LEU A 34 -1.06 3.44 0.41
CA LEU A 34 -0.95 2.09 -0.14
C LEU A 34 -2.00 1.19 0.48
N LEU A 35 -2.19 1.26 1.79
CA LEU A 35 -3.21 0.46 2.46
C LEU A 35 -4.59 0.78 1.90
N LEU A 36 -4.90 2.06 1.73
CA LEU A 36 -6.19 2.47 1.18
C LEU A 36 -6.34 1.99 -0.26
N GLY A 37 -5.25 2.03 -1.04
CA GLY A 37 -5.27 1.53 -2.41
C GLY A 37 -5.57 0.04 -2.47
N LEU A 38 -4.97 -0.74 -1.55
CA LEU A 38 -5.24 -2.16 -1.46
C LEU A 38 -6.71 -2.42 -1.14
N ALA A 39 -7.28 -1.65 -0.21
CA ALA A 39 -8.68 -1.80 0.14
C ALA A 39 -9.59 -1.43 -1.03
N ARG A 40 -9.28 -0.35 -1.74
CA ARG A 40 -10.09 0.12 -2.86
C ARG A 40 -10.05 -0.81 -4.05
N GLU A 41 -8.94 -1.48 -4.27
CA GLU A 41 -8.83 -2.41 -5.37
C GLU A 41 -9.93 -3.47 -5.28
N GLY A 42 -10.23 -3.92 -4.09
CA GLY A 42 -11.46 -4.63 -3.78
C GLY A 42 -11.54 -6.10 -4.12
N LYS A 43 -10.66 -6.60 -4.99
CA LYS A 43 -10.79 -7.97 -5.49
C LYS A 43 -9.63 -8.89 -5.16
N GLY A 44 -8.48 -8.32 -4.85
CA GLY A 44 -7.30 -9.11 -4.52
C GLY A 44 -7.38 -9.71 -3.13
N VAL A 45 -6.38 -10.51 -2.80
CA VAL A 45 -6.30 -11.16 -1.49
C VAL A 45 -6.26 -10.14 -0.37
N ALA A 46 -5.47 -9.06 -0.56
CA ALA A 46 -5.36 -8.03 0.46
C ALA A 46 -6.71 -7.39 0.75
N ALA A 47 -7.47 -7.05 -0.29
CA ALA A 47 -8.77 -6.44 -0.11
C ALA A 47 -9.71 -7.35 0.66
N LYS A 48 -9.66 -8.65 0.37
CA LYS A 48 -10.52 -9.62 1.06
C LYS A 48 -10.13 -9.75 2.53
N VAL A 49 -8.83 -9.74 2.82
CA VAL A 49 -8.37 -9.78 4.20
C VAL A 49 -8.83 -8.53 4.96
N LEU A 50 -8.68 -7.37 4.33
CA LEU A 50 -9.09 -6.11 4.96
C LEU A 50 -10.60 -6.07 5.20
N GLN A 51 -11.39 -6.55 4.24
CA GLN A 51 -12.83 -6.63 4.41
C GLN A 51 -13.20 -7.56 5.56
N SER A 52 -12.52 -8.70 5.65
CA SER A 52 -12.76 -9.64 6.76
C SER A 52 -12.46 -9.01 8.10
N ALA A 53 -11.52 -8.08 8.14
CA ALA A 53 -11.17 -7.37 9.37
C ALA A 53 -12.05 -6.16 9.63
N GLY A 54 -13.02 -5.90 8.76
CA GLY A 54 -13.91 -4.75 8.92
C GLY A 54 -13.32 -3.44 8.45
N LEU A 55 -12.24 -3.48 7.68
CA LEU A 55 -11.57 -2.28 7.21
C LEU A 55 -12.05 -1.93 5.80
N GLU A 56 -13.13 -1.19 5.73
CA GLU A 56 -13.70 -0.76 4.46
C GLU A 56 -12.97 0.47 3.94
N PRO A 57 -12.93 0.66 2.61
CA PRO A 57 -12.20 1.80 2.04
C PRO A 57 -12.66 3.15 2.57
N GLU A 58 -13.96 3.36 2.74
CA GLU A 58 -14.47 4.65 3.21
C GLU A 58 -14.06 4.91 4.66
N SER A 59 -14.12 3.88 5.50
CA SER A 59 -13.70 4.00 6.89
C SER A 59 -12.22 4.29 7.00
N LEU A 60 -11.42 3.61 6.18
CA LEU A 60 -9.98 3.84 6.16
C LEU A 60 -9.65 5.26 5.71
N LYS A 61 -10.32 5.74 4.66
CA LYS A 61 -10.08 7.09 4.18
C LYS A 61 -10.42 8.11 5.25
N ALA A 62 -11.56 7.93 5.93
CA ALA A 62 -11.96 8.84 6.99
C ALA A 62 -10.95 8.84 8.14
N ALA A 63 -10.45 7.66 8.51
CA ALA A 63 -9.46 7.56 9.57
C ALA A 63 -8.16 8.27 9.20
N ILE A 64 -7.70 8.07 7.96
CA ILE A 64 -6.48 8.72 7.48
C ILE A 64 -6.65 10.24 7.49
N ALA A 65 -7.81 10.72 7.02
CA ALA A 65 -8.08 12.15 7.01
C ALA A 65 -8.03 12.74 8.42
N ARG A 66 -8.56 12.01 9.40
CA ARG A 66 -8.54 12.47 10.79
C ARG A 66 -7.13 12.48 11.37
N MET A 67 -6.31 11.48 11.04
CA MET A 67 -5.00 11.32 11.65
C MET A 67 -3.94 12.19 11.00
N VAL A 68 -4.01 12.33 9.69
CA VAL A 68 -2.97 13.01 8.91
C VAL A 68 -3.41 14.40 8.49
N GLY A 69 -4.71 14.62 8.37
CA GLY A 69 -5.24 15.88 7.86
C GLY A 69 -5.51 15.78 6.37
N VAL A 70 -6.05 16.84 5.82
CA VAL A 70 -6.42 16.90 4.42
C VAL A 70 -5.92 18.21 3.84
N GLY A 71 -5.30 18.13 2.68
CA GLY A 71 -4.91 19.33 1.93
C GLY A 71 -5.87 19.59 0.80
N ALA A 72 -5.52 20.53 -0.06
CA ALA A 72 -6.31 20.81 -1.24
C ALA A 72 -6.15 19.66 -2.23
N PRO A 73 -7.25 19.06 -2.71
CA PRO A 73 -7.14 18.01 -3.71
C PRO A 73 -6.39 18.52 -4.94
N GLY A 74 -5.52 17.69 -5.48
CA GLY A 74 -4.69 18.13 -6.58
C GLY A 74 -4.38 17.01 -7.53
N GLY A 75 -3.37 17.25 -8.35
CA GLY A 75 -2.91 16.27 -9.31
C GLY A 75 -2.03 15.20 -8.68
N ALA A 76 -1.22 14.57 -9.52
CA ALA A 76 -0.34 13.49 -9.07
C ALA A 76 0.59 13.98 -7.97
N PRO A 77 0.89 13.12 -6.98
CA PRO A 77 1.82 13.49 -5.91
C PRO A 77 3.19 13.81 -6.47
N SER A 78 3.69 15.01 -6.16
CA SER A 78 4.96 15.47 -6.70
C SER A 78 6.17 14.90 -5.98
N GLN A 79 5.99 14.44 -4.74
CA GLN A 79 7.10 13.93 -3.93
C GLN A 79 7.31 12.42 -4.09
N GLY A 80 6.38 11.75 -4.76
CA GLY A 80 6.50 10.32 -5.00
C GLY A 80 6.29 9.50 -3.74
N LEU A 81 6.93 8.34 -3.72
CA LEU A 81 6.78 7.39 -2.62
C LEU A 81 7.63 7.82 -1.43
N THR A 82 7.07 7.69 -0.23
CA THR A 82 7.85 7.96 0.98
C THR A 82 8.91 6.86 1.16
N PRO A 83 9.97 7.13 1.95
CA PRO A 83 10.95 6.08 2.24
C PRO A 83 10.32 4.84 2.85
N ARG A 84 9.33 4.99 3.73
CA ARG A 84 8.65 3.84 4.29
C ARG A 84 7.91 3.05 3.22
N CYS A 85 7.22 3.74 2.30
CA CYS A 85 6.51 3.06 1.23
C CYS A 85 7.46 2.31 0.32
N LYS A 86 8.62 2.90 0.02
CA LYS A 86 9.66 2.22 -0.76
C LYS A 86 10.13 0.97 -0.04
N LYS A 87 10.32 1.06 1.27
CA LYS A 87 10.76 -0.08 2.07
C LYS A 87 9.71 -1.19 2.04
N ILE A 88 8.44 -0.85 2.10
CA ILE A 88 7.36 -1.83 2.03
C ILE A 88 7.42 -2.58 0.70
N ILE A 89 7.66 -1.87 -0.39
CA ILE A 89 7.76 -2.51 -1.70
C ILE A 89 8.95 -3.46 -1.74
N GLU A 90 10.10 -3.04 -1.18
CA GLU A 90 11.26 -3.92 -1.08
C GLU A 90 10.97 -5.16 -0.26
N LEU A 91 10.29 -5.01 0.87
CA LEU A 91 9.90 -6.14 1.71
C LEU A 91 8.95 -7.07 0.96
N SER A 92 8.05 -6.51 0.16
CA SER A 92 7.12 -7.29 -0.63
C SER A 92 7.85 -8.17 -1.64
N LEU A 93 8.84 -7.60 -2.31
CA LEU A 93 9.66 -8.34 -3.27
C LEU A 93 10.44 -9.45 -2.57
N THR A 94 11.03 -9.13 -1.42
CA THR A 94 11.80 -10.11 -0.65
C THR A 94 10.93 -11.27 -0.20
N GLU A 95 9.74 -10.96 0.32
CA GLU A 95 8.85 -12.01 0.80
C GLU A 95 8.31 -12.87 -0.33
N ALA A 96 7.98 -12.28 -1.47
CA ALA A 96 7.54 -13.06 -2.62
C ALA A 96 8.62 -14.05 -3.04
N ALA A 97 9.87 -13.58 -3.12
CA ALA A 97 11.00 -14.44 -3.48
C ALA A 97 11.21 -15.53 -2.44
N ARG A 98 11.13 -15.18 -1.15
CA ARG A 98 11.31 -16.14 -0.07
C ARG A 98 10.27 -17.25 -0.12
N LEU A 99 9.06 -16.91 -0.53
CA LEU A 99 7.96 -17.87 -0.66
C LEU A 99 8.00 -18.65 -1.98
N GLY A 100 8.98 -18.36 -2.82
CA GLY A 100 9.10 -19.04 -4.11
C GLY A 100 8.15 -18.54 -5.17
N HIS A 101 7.59 -17.37 -4.97
CA HIS A 101 6.66 -16.78 -5.94
C HIS A 101 7.42 -15.91 -6.93
N HIS A 102 7.01 -15.97 -8.20
CA HIS A 102 7.62 -15.17 -9.26
C HIS A 102 6.78 -13.93 -9.55
N TYR A 103 5.93 -13.55 -8.62
CA TYR A 103 5.04 -12.40 -8.76
C TYR A 103 4.90 -11.70 -7.42
N VAL A 104 4.54 -10.42 -7.47
CA VAL A 104 4.18 -9.67 -6.28
C VAL A 104 2.72 -9.30 -6.42
N GLY A 105 1.87 -9.93 -5.63
CA GLY A 105 0.45 -9.65 -5.62
C GLY A 105 0.08 -8.70 -4.48
N THR A 106 -1.22 -8.42 -4.37
CA THR A 106 -1.68 -7.55 -3.29
C THR A 106 -1.36 -8.15 -1.92
N GLU A 107 -1.37 -9.49 -1.83
CA GLU A 107 -1.04 -10.16 -0.57
C GLU A 107 0.40 -9.87 -0.13
N HIS A 108 1.31 -9.78 -1.08
CA HIS A 108 2.71 -9.47 -0.74
C HIS A 108 2.87 -8.01 -0.32
N LEU A 109 2.13 -7.12 -0.95
CA LEU A 109 2.15 -5.71 -0.54
C LEU A 109 1.60 -5.55 0.88
N LEU A 110 0.50 -6.24 1.19
CA LEU A 110 -0.06 -6.19 2.54
C LEU A 110 0.93 -6.77 3.54
N LEU A 111 1.55 -7.89 3.19
CA LEU A 111 2.56 -8.50 4.06
C LEU A 111 3.72 -7.54 4.28
N GLY A 112 4.15 -6.82 3.24
CA GLY A 112 5.21 -5.82 3.38
C GLY A 112 4.84 -4.73 4.36
N ILE A 113 3.58 -4.28 4.33
CA ILE A 113 3.10 -3.28 5.29
C ILE A 113 3.21 -3.82 6.71
N LEU A 114 2.73 -5.04 6.92
CA LEU A 114 2.76 -5.65 8.24
C LEU A 114 4.18 -5.84 8.75
N LEU A 115 5.08 -6.28 7.87
CA LEU A 115 6.47 -6.48 8.26
C LEU A 115 7.15 -5.16 8.58
N SER A 116 6.79 -4.09 7.88
CA SER A 116 7.39 -2.79 8.16
C SER A 116 7.01 -2.30 9.56
N LEU A 117 5.81 -2.64 10.03
CA LEU A 117 5.38 -2.28 11.37
C LEU A 117 6.16 -3.06 12.43
N ILE A 118 6.42 -4.33 12.15
CA ILE A 118 7.17 -5.16 13.07
C ILE A 118 8.62 -4.70 13.16
N HIS A 119 9.23 -4.41 12.01
CA HIS A 119 10.65 -4.03 11.95
C HIS A 119 10.94 -2.69 12.59
N ILE A 120 9.93 -1.83 12.72
CA ILE A 120 10.13 -0.52 13.33
C ILE A 120 10.64 -0.63 14.76
N SER A 121 10.17 -1.63 15.50
CA SER A 121 10.54 -1.76 16.90
C SER A 121 11.77 -2.63 17.12
N GLU A 122 12.41 -3.07 16.06
CA GLU A 122 13.53 -3.97 16.17
C GLU A 122 14.80 -3.23 16.51
N PRO A 123 15.45 -3.56 17.62
CA PRO A 123 16.77 -2.98 17.90
C PRO A 123 17.80 -3.69 17.02
N THR A 124 18.62 -2.96 16.40
CA THR A 124 19.64 -3.63 15.57
C THR A 124 20.99 -3.56 16.20
#